data_488d6e84507eeabc48090419fd2dc3c1
#
_entry.id   488d6e84507eeabc48090419fd2dc3c1
#
_cell.length_a   1.000
_cell.length_b   1.000
_cell.length_c   1.000
_cell.angle_alpha   90.00
_cell.angle_beta   90.00
_cell.angle_gamma   90.00
#
_symmetry.space_group_name_H-M   'P 1'
#
loop_
_entity.id
_entity.type
_entity.pdbx_description
1 polymer ?
#
loop_
_entity_poly.entity_id
_entity_poly.type
_entity_poly.pdbx_seq_one_letter_code
_entity_poly.pdbx_strand_id
1 'polypeptide(L)'
;NITRNHLLYWLWEIFYFNDYLALDFNDQELYAFCKHNKPDFIPEEKIIVFASALKHCYKNRYLEASFMLMPFFEDSLRRLTCKLKGESMTTLEKDRQIQPTLEKVLIEIEPYINSELHFELMSFFTKGYSVNYRNELLHGLASPSTIIKYTPYLAYLCLRLYFFPDRFIEMWEDN
;
A
#
# COMPACT_ATOMS: atom_id res chain seq x y z
N ASN A 1 -19.84 -9.11 -6.17
CA ASN A 1 -18.36 -9.18 -6.13
C ASN A 1 -17.77 -8.19 -7.11
N ILE A 2 -17.17 -7.12 -6.63
CA ILE A 2 -16.37 -6.19 -7.45
C ILE A 2 -15.04 -6.91 -7.71
N THR A 3 -14.83 -7.37 -8.94
CA THR A 3 -13.55 -7.96 -9.31
C THR A 3 -12.43 -6.91 -9.24
N ARG A 4 -11.16 -7.34 -9.03
CA ARG A 4 -9.99 -6.45 -9.08
C ARG A 4 -10.01 -5.53 -10.31
N ASN A 5 -10.42 -6.04 -11.46
CA ASN A 5 -10.47 -5.25 -12.70
C ASN A 5 -11.52 -4.14 -12.67
N HIS A 6 -12.67 -4.36 -12.03
CA HIS A 6 -13.67 -3.31 -11.83
C HIS A 6 -13.16 -2.25 -10.85
N LEU A 7 -12.52 -2.68 -9.74
CA LEU A 7 -11.93 -1.77 -8.77
C LEU A 7 -10.80 -0.94 -9.41
N LEU A 8 -9.94 -1.56 -10.21
CA LEU A 8 -8.90 -0.85 -10.97
C LEU A 8 -9.48 0.20 -11.92
N TYR A 9 -10.57 -0.14 -12.61
CA TYR A 9 -11.27 0.81 -13.48
C TYR A 9 -11.82 2.01 -12.70
N TRP A 10 -12.51 1.76 -11.57
CA TRP A 10 -13.04 2.82 -10.70
C TRP A 10 -11.94 3.69 -10.10
N LEU A 11 -10.84 3.09 -9.65
CA LEU A 11 -9.70 3.82 -9.09
C LEU A 11 -9.02 4.66 -10.17
N TRP A 12 -8.89 4.13 -11.39
CA TRP A 12 -8.35 4.86 -12.52
C TRP A 12 -9.24 6.05 -12.86
N GLU A 13 -10.56 5.89 -12.88
CA GLU A 13 -11.50 7.01 -13.04
C GLU A 13 -11.36 8.03 -11.92
N ILE A 14 -11.32 7.62 -10.66
CA ILE A 14 -11.17 8.55 -9.53
C ILE A 14 -9.87 9.36 -9.66
N PHE A 15 -8.75 8.73 -10.00
CA PHE A 15 -7.49 9.43 -10.14
C PHE A 15 -7.39 10.27 -11.43
N TYR A 16 -8.04 9.82 -12.51
CA TYR A 16 -8.06 10.53 -13.79
C TYR A 16 -9.02 11.71 -13.80
N PHE A 17 -10.21 11.58 -13.21
CA PHE A 17 -11.18 12.68 -13.14
C PHE A 17 -10.80 13.76 -12.12
N ASN A 18 -9.88 13.51 -11.23
CA ASN A 18 -9.38 14.53 -10.30
C ASN A 18 -8.60 15.67 -11.00
N ASP A 19 -8.17 15.51 -12.24
CA ASP A 19 -7.68 16.63 -13.04
C ASP A 19 -8.75 17.75 -13.24
N TYR A 20 -10.03 17.40 -13.12
CA TYR A 20 -11.14 18.36 -13.19
C TYR A 20 -11.47 19.02 -11.85
N LEU A 21 -11.10 18.40 -10.74
CA LEU A 21 -11.41 18.93 -9.40
C LEU A 21 -10.32 19.85 -8.85
N ALA A 22 -9.26 20.14 -9.62
CA ALA A 22 -8.18 21.11 -9.30
C ALA A 22 -7.97 21.34 -7.78
N LEU A 23 -7.94 20.26 -7.02
CA LEU A 23 -7.57 20.30 -5.62
C LEU A 23 -6.06 20.52 -5.57
N ASP A 24 -5.65 21.75 -5.69
CA ASP A 24 -4.25 22.16 -5.58
C ASP A 24 -3.86 22.13 -4.09
N PHE A 25 -3.79 20.92 -3.53
CA PHE A 25 -3.22 20.74 -2.20
C PHE A 25 -1.76 21.19 -2.26
N ASN A 26 -1.45 22.23 -1.53
CA ASN A 26 -0.05 22.55 -1.30
C ASN A 26 0.59 21.44 -0.44
N ASP A 27 1.90 21.27 -0.54
CA ASP A 27 2.63 20.19 0.13
C ASP A 27 2.46 20.19 1.64
N GLN A 28 2.31 21.39 2.23
CA GLN A 28 2.15 21.57 3.67
C GLN A 28 0.77 21.11 4.15
N GLU A 29 -0.27 21.42 3.39
CA GLU A 29 -1.65 20.99 3.71
C GLU A 29 -1.81 19.47 3.61
N LEU A 30 -1.29 18.85 2.55
CA LEU A 30 -1.32 17.41 2.40
C LEU A 30 -0.53 16.71 3.49
N TYR A 31 0.66 17.21 3.81
CA TYR A 31 1.47 16.69 4.92
C TYR A 31 0.73 16.83 6.26
N ALA A 32 0.16 18.02 6.55
CA ALA A 32 -0.58 18.26 7.79
C ALA A 32 -1.80 17.34 7.92
N PHE A 33 -2.52 17.12 6.81
CA PHE A 33 -3.65 16.19 6.75
C PHE A 33 -3.20 14.75 7.05
N CYS A 34 -2.14 14.28 6.40
CA CYS A 34 -1.57 12.96 6.67
C CYS A 34 -1.11 12.85 8.14
N LYS A 35 -0.42 13.86 8.65
CA LYS A 35 0.05 13.88 10.04
C LYS A 35 -1.09 13.80 11.05
N HIS A 36 -2.17 14.54 10.82
CA HIS A 36 -3.35 14.55 11.71
C HIS A 36 -4.04 13.18 11.78
N ASN A 37 -4.09 12.48 10.65
CA ASN A 37 -4.80 11.20 10.51
C ASN A 37 -3.88 9.98 10.57
N LYS A 38 -2.66 10.15 11.04
CA LYS A 38 -1.66 9.09 11.09
C LYS A 38 -2.05 7.98 12.05
N PRO A 39 -2.09 6.69 11.62
CA PRO A 39 -2.25 5.58 12.53
C PRO A 39 -1.00 5.41 13.43
N ASP A 40 -1.20 4.88 14.62
CA ASP A 40 -0.16 4.78 15.65
C ASP A 40 1.06 3.93 15.24
N PHE A 41 0.87 2.90 14.41
CA PHE A 41 1.95 2.02 13.93
C PHE A 41 2.81 2.64 12.82
N ILE A 42 2.41 3.77 12.23
CA ILE A 42 3.22 4.49 11.23
C ILE A 42 4.09 5.54 11.93
N PRO A 43 5.42 5.48 11.79
CA PRO A 43 6.31 6.48 12.38
C PRO A 43 6.23 7.82 11.64
N GLU A 44 6.52 8.91 12.38
CA GLU A 44 6.34 10.28 11.88
C GLU A 44 7.20 10.57 10.64
N GLU A 45 8.41 10.03 10.59
CA GLU A 45 9.34 10.19 9.45
C GLU A 45 8.83 9.57 8.14
N LYS A 46 7.83 8.69 8.20
CA LYS A 46 7.22 8.08 7.01
C LYS A 46 6.11 8.93 6.39
N ILE A 47 5.60 9.92 7.13
CA ILE A 47 4.49 10.76 6.65
C ILE A 47 4.87 11.52 5.39
N ILE A 48 6.08 12.07 5.34
CA ILE A 48 6.54 12.84 4.19
C ILE A 48 6.60 11.98 2.91
N VAL A 49 7.02 10.71 3.05
CA VAL A 49 7.08 9.76 1.93
C VAL A 49 5.67 9.48 1.41
N PHE A 50 4.74 9.22 2.32
CA PHE A 50 3.35 8.94 1.95
C PHE A 50 2.67 10.13 1.30
N ALA A 51 2.75 11.32 1.91
CA ALA A 51 2.18 12.55 1.37
C ALA A 51 2.74 12.87 -0.03
N SER A 52 4.07 12.74 -0.21
CA SER A 52 4.70 12.94 -1.51
C SER A 52 4.23 11.93 -2.55
N ALA A 53 4.09 10.66 -2.16
CA ALA A 53 3.59 9.62 -3.07
C ALA A 53 2.15 9.88 -3.51
N LEU A 54 1.27 10.31 -2.60
CA LEU A 54 -0.11 10.70 -2.95
C LEU A 54 -0.13 11.88 -3.91
N LYS A 55 0.73 12.87 -3.71
CA LYS A 55 0.87 13.99 -4.63
C LYS A 55 1.31 13.56 -6.03
N HIS A 56 2.23 12.59 -6.13
CA HIS A 56 2.62 12.01 -7.42
C HIS A 56 1.45 11.25 -8.07
N CYS A 57 0.68 10.46 -7.32
CA CYS A 57 -0.54 9.83 -7.83
C CYS A 57 -1.52 10.86 -8.39
N TYR A 58 -1.77 11.91 -7.62
CA TYR A 58 -2.67 13.01 -8.00
C TYR A 58 -2.24 13.71 -9.30
N LYS A 59 -0.93 13.83 -9.52
CA LYS A 59 -0.35 14.42 -10.73
C LYS A 59 -0.12 13.42 -11.87
N ASN A 60 -0.73 12.23 -11.82
CA ASN A 60 -0.57 11.13 -12.78
C ASN A 60 0.90 10.69 -12.98
N ARG A 61 1.76 10.98 -12.01
CA ARG A 61 3.17 10.60 -12.01
C ARG A 61 3.34 9.22 -11.36
N TYR A 62 2.76 8.22 -12.02
CA TYR A 62 2.62 6.87 -11.44
C TYR A 62 3.95 6.14 -11.27
N LEU A 63 4.96 6.45 -12.06
CA LEU A 63 6.29 5.86 -11.90
C LEU A 63 6.88 6.26 -10.55
N GLU A 64 6.95 7.55 -10.27
CA GLU A 64 7.48 8.07 -9.00
C GLU A 64 6.62 7.60 -7.83
N ALA A 65 5.29 7.68 -7.98
CA ALA A 65 4.37 7.23 -6.96
C ALA A 65 4.57 5.75 -6.59
N SER A 66 4.72 4.86 -7.57
CA SER A 66 4.84 3.43 -7.33
C SER A 66 6.12 3.07 -6.57
N PHE A 67 7.26 3.69 -6.91
CA PHE A 67 8.52 3.49 -6.21
C PHE A 67 8.53 4.04 -4.77
N MET A 68 7.68 5.02 -4.48
CA MET A 68 7.50 5.52 -3.11
C MET A 68 6.47 4.68 -2.33
N LEU A 69 5.34 4.32 -2.96
CA LEU A 69 4.25 3.59 -2.32
C LEU A 69 4.61 2.15 -1.99
N MET A 70 5.36 1.47 -2.85
CA MET A 70 5.67 0.05 -2.65
C MET A 70 6.47 -0.21 -1.37
N PRO A 71 7.62 0.46 -1.14
CA PRO A 71 8.35 0.32 0.12
C PRO A 71 7.56 0.83 1.33
N PHE A 72 6.76 1.89 1.15
CA PHE A 72 5.89 2.40 2.20
C PHE A 72 4.84 1.37 2.61
N PHE A 73 4.16 0.74 1.65
CA PHE A 73 3.17 -0.30 1.90
C PHE A 73 3.79 -1.51 2.62
N GLU A 74 4.93 -2.00 2.12
CA GLU A 74 5.65 -3.14 2.70
C GLU A 74 6.05 -2.87 4.16
N ASP A 75 6.62 -1.70 4.46
CA ASP A 75 6.98 -1.31 5.83
C ASP A 75 5.75 -1.14 6.72
N SER A 76 4.69 -0.51 6.22
CA SER A 76 3.44 -0.28 6.95
C SER A 76 2.72 -1.59 7.28
N LEU A 77 2.65 -2.51 6.32
CA LEU A 77 2.04 -3.82 6.53
C LEU A 77 2.82 -4.64 7.57
N ARG A 78 4.15 -4.60 7.51
CA ARG A 78 5.02 -5.24 8.50
C ARG A 78 4.76 -4.69 9.91
N ARG A 79 4.63 -3.38 10.07
CA ARG A 79 4.31 -2.72 11.35
C ARG A 79 2.93 -3.11 11.87
N LEU A 80 1.93 -3.13 10.99
CA LEU A 80 0.59 -3.61 11.36
C LEU A 80 0.65 -5.06 11.83
N THR A 81 1.33 -5.94 11.10
CA THR A 81 1.47 -7.35 11.48
C THR A 81 2.12 -7.51 12.86
N CYS A 82 3.20 -6.78 13.13
CA CYS A 82 3.85 -6.81 14.45
C CYS A 82 2.91 -6.29 15.56
N LYS A 83 2.15 -5.22 15.29
CA LYS A 83 1.16 -4.69 16.23
C LYS A 83 0.07 -5.72 16.54
N LEU A 84 -0.48 -6.39 15.52
CA LEU A 84 -1.52 -7.42 15.69
C LEU A 84 -1.01 -8.64 16.46
N LYS A 85 0.26 -9.02 16.26
CA LYS A 85 0.91 -10.12 16.97
C LYS A 85 1.39 -9.74 18.38
N GLY A 86 1.45 -8.44 18.73
CA GLY A 86 2.07 -7.96 19.94
C GLY A 86 3.60 -8.15 19.98
N GLU A 87 4.24 -8.21 18.80
CA GLU A 87 5.66 -8.47 18.63
C GLU A 87 6.46 -7.21 18.24
N SER A 88 7.78 -7.27 18.45
CA SER A 88 8.70 -6.24 17.98
C SER A 88 9.00 -6.42 16.48
N MET A 89 9.17 -5.30 15.76
CA MET A 89 9.48 -5.24 14.32
C MET A 89 10.79 -5.93 13.90
N THR A 90 11.70 -6.17 14.84
CA THR A 90 13.05 -6.65 14.52
C THR A 90 13.34 -7.95 15.22
N THR A 91 13.63 -8.96 14.42
CA THR A 91 14.23 -10.20 14.92
C THR A 91 15.75 -10.06 14.82
N LEU A 92 16.45 -10.21 15.94
CA LEU A 92 17.92 -10.31 15.96
C LEU A 92 18.30 -11.77 15.63
N GLU A 93 18.75 -12.02 14.42
CA GLU A 93 19.43 -13.27 14.08
C GLU A 93 20.94 -13.01 13.96
N LYS A 94 21.73 -13.65 14.85
CA LYS A 94 23.21 -13.62 14.82
C LYS A 94 23.78 -12.21 14.66
N ASP A 95 23.35 -11.29 15.52
CA ASP A 95 23.79 -9.88 15.54
C ASP A 95 23.45 -9.04 14.28
N ARG A 96 22.55 -9.53 13.44
CA ARG A 96 22.04 -8.78 12.29
C ARG A 96 20.56 -8.50 12.44
N GLN A 97 20.16 -7.26 12.17
CA GLN A 97 18.76 -6.89 12.02
C GLN A 97 18.25 -7.44 10.69
N ILE A 98 17.48 -8.54 10.73
CA ILE A 98 16.82 -9.08 9.54
C ILE A 98 15.35 -8.69 9.59
N GLN A 99 14.92 -7.93 8.59
CA GLN A 99 13.49 -7.67 8.40
C GLN A 99 12.87 -8.81 7.57
N PRO A 100 11.67 -9.30 7.95
CA PRO A 100 10.98 -10.32 7.18
C PRO A 100 10.64 -9.80 5.78
N THR A 101 10.71 -10.67 4.78
CA THR A 101 10.27 -10.38 3.41
C THR A 101 8.76 -10.10 3.38
N LEU A 102 8.26 -9.42 2.34
CA LEU A 102 6.83 -9.16 2.20
C LEU A 102 6.02 -10.46 2.18
N GLU A 103 6.49 -11.51 1.50
CA GLU A 103 5.84 -12.82 1.47
C GLU A 103 5.70 -13.42 2.88
N LYS A 104 6.75 -13.36 3.70
CA LYS A 104 6.69 -13.80 5.10
C LYS A 104 5.70 -12.98 5.91
N VAL A 105 5.68 -11.66 5.73
CA VAL A 105 4.71 -10.78 6.39
C VAL A 105 3.28 -11.14 5.99
N LEU A 106 3.03 -11.43 4.70
CA LEU A 106 1.71 -11.85 4.22
C LEU A 106 1.26 -13.18 4.80
N ILE A 107 2.17 -14.13 4.98
CA ILE A 107 1.87 -15.40 5.67
C ILE A 107 1.55 -15.14 7.15
N GLU A 108 2.33 -14.31 7.81
CA GLU A 108 2.16 -14.02 9.25
C GLU A 108 0.90 -13.22 9.58
N ILE A 109 0.40 -12.39 8.66
CA ILE A 109 -0.82 -11.60 8.86
C ILE A 109 -2.11 -12.40 8.58
N GLU A 110 -2.02 -13.53 7.88
CA GLU A 110 -3.18 -14.34 7.47
C GLU A 110 -4.22 -14.56 8.58
N PRO A 111 -3.85 -14.92 9.84
CA PRO A 111 -4.83 -15.17 10.90
C PRO A 111 -5.58 -13.93 11.39
N TYR A 112 -5.15 -12.73 10.99
CA TYR A 112 -5.65 -11.44 11.48
C TYR A 112 -6.44 -10.66 10.46
N ILE A 113 -6.52 -11.12 9.22
CA ILE A 113 -7.23 -10.45 8.14
C ILE A 113 -8.19 -11.41 7.45
N ASN A 114 -9.17 -10.85 6.77
CA ASN A 114 -10.10 -11.65 5.97
C ASN A 114 -9.36 -12.46 4.89
N SER A 115 -9.80 -13.69 4.66
CA SER A 115 -9.16 -14.63 3.71
C SER A 115 -9.17 -14.13 2.26
N GLU A 116 -10.20 -13.37 1.86
CA GLU A 116 -10.26 -12.78 0.51
C GLU A 116 -9.22 -11.66 0.34
N LEU A 117 -9.08 -10.80 1.36
CA LEU A 117 -8.01 -9.80 1.37
C LEU A 117 -6.64 -10.46 1.35
N HIS A 118 -6.41 -11.49 2.17
CA HIS A 118 -5.16 -12.24 2.18
C HIS A 118 -4.84 -12.80 0.78
N PHE A 119 -5.81 -13.48 0.17
CA PHE A 119 -5.65 -14.02 -1.19
C PHE A 119 -5.34 -12.91 -2.21
N GLU A 120 -6.01 -11.77 -2.11
CA GLU A 120 -5.80 -10.62 -2.98
C GLU A 120 -4.38 -10.05 -2.84
N LEU A 121 -3.89 -9.86 -1.62
CA LEU A 121 -2.54 -9.37 -1.35
C LEU A 121 -1.47 -10.37 -1.85
N MET A 122 -1.64 -11.67 -1.57
CA MET A 122 -0.76 -12.70 -2.08
C MET A 122 -0.72 -12.71 -3.60
N SER A 123 -1.88 -12.65 -4.23
CA SER A 123 -2.04 -12.68 -5.68
C SER A 123 -1.47 -11.42 -6.37
N PHE A 124 -1.51 -10.28 -5.71
CA PHE A 124 -1.00 -9.03 -6.27
C PHE A 124 0.52 -8.89 -6.10
N PHE A 125 1.06 -9.28 -4.95
CA PHE A 125 2.43 -8.96 -4.59
C PHE A 125 3.42 -10.11 -4.76
N THR A 126 2.97 -11.39 -4.76
CA THR A 126 3.88 -12.53 -4.71
C THR A 126 3.91 -13.36 -5.99
N LYS A 127 5.04 -14.04 -6.21
CA LYS A 127 5.22 -14.93 -7.35
C LYS A 127 4.38 -16.20 -7.18
N GLY A 128 3.73 -16.63 -8.25
CA GLY A 128 2.99 -17.90 -8.31
C GLY A 128 1.48 -17.75 -8.32
N TYR A 129 0.95 -16.57 -7.96
CA TYR A 129 -0.49 -16.37 -7.97
C TYR A 129 -0.96 -15.59 -9.21
N SER A 130 -0.44 -14.39 -9.50
CA SER A 130 -0.86 -13.68 -10.70
C SER A 130 0.07 -12.54 -11.14
N VAL A 131 0.07 -11.40 -10.44
CA VAL A 131 0.70 -10.17 -10.94
C VAL A 131 2.16 -10.04 -10.55
N ASN A 132 2.52 -10.49 -9.33
CA ASN A 132 3.88 -10.36 -8.76
C ASN A 132 4.42 -8.91 -8.80
N TYR A 133 3.53 -7.93 -8.61
CA TYR A 133 3.81 -6.51 -8.87
C TYR A 133 5.01 -5.97 -8.09
N ARG A 134 5.18 -6.39 -6.84
CA ARG A 134 6.32 -6.00 -6.01
C ARG A 134 7.67 -6.35 -6.67
N ASN A 135 7.82 -7.57 -7.13
CA ASN A 135 9.08 -8.02 -7.74
C ASN A 135 9.26 -7.43 -9.14
N GLU A 136 8.20 -7.37 -9.95
CA GLU A 136 8.22 -6.72 -11.26
C GLU A 136 8.69 -5.26 -11.15
N LEU A 137 8.13 -4.51 -10.19
CA LEU A 137 8.48 -3.11 -9.97
C LEU A 137 9.92 -2.94 -9.46
N LEU A 138 10.27 -3.62 -8.35
CA LEU A 138 11.53 -3.37 -7.66
C LEU A 138 12.75 -3.94 -8.40
N HIS A 139 12.56 -4.92 -9.28
CA HIS A 139 13.60 -5.44 -10.16
C HIS A 139 13.66 -4.74 -11.52
N GLY A 140 12.81 -3.72 -11.74
CA GLY A 140 12.79 -2.96 -13.00
C GLY A 140 12.23 -3.75 -14.20
N LEU A 141 11.46 -4.80 -13.94
CA LEU A 141 10.83 -5.64 -14.96
C LEU A 141 9.47 -5.11 -15.41
N ALA A 142 8.81 -4.31 -14.55
CA ALA A 142 7.50 -3.74 -14.85
C ALA A 142 7.57 -2.77 -16.02
N SER A 143 6.74 -3.00 -17.05
CA SER A 143 6.58 -2.04 -18.14
C SER A 143 5.89 -0.76 -17.68
N PRO A 144 6.06 0.38 -18.36
CA PRO A 144 5.31 1.61 -18.07
C PRO A 144 3.79 1.39 -18.03
N SER A 145 3.25 0.59 -18.94
CA SER A 145 1.81 0.25 -18.95
C SER A 145 1.39 -0.56 -17.74
N THR A 146 2.23 -1.47 -17.25
CA THR A 146 2.01 -2.22 -16.01
C THR A 146 1.98 -1.29 -14.80
N ILE A 147 2.91 -0.33 -14.74
CA ILE A 147 2.99 0.65 -13.66
C ILE A 147 1.74 1.53 -13.65
N ILE A 148 1.38 2.12 -14.80
CA ILE A 148 0.17 2.95 -14.94
C ILE A 148 -1.07 2.17 -14.51
N LYS A 149 -1.18 0.90 -14.89
CA LYS A 149 -2.32 0.05 -14.57
C LYS A 149 -2.46 -0.23 -13.08
N TYR A 150 -1.36 -0.52 -12.39
CA TYR A 150 -1.41 -1.07 -11.03
C TYR A 150 -1.09 -0.07 -9.92
N THR A 151 -0.45 1.06 -10.21
CA THR A 151 -0.17 2.09 -9.20
C THR A 151 -1.42 2.65 -8.52
N PRO A 152 -2.54 2.93 -9.22
CA PRO A 152 -3.78 3.34 -8.56
C PRO A 152 -4.29 2.34 -7.53
N TYR A 153 -4.17 1.04 -7.83
CA TYR A 153 -4.56 -0.01 -6.89
C TYR A 153 -3.62 -0.07 -5.67
N LEU A 154 -2.31 0.03 -5.88
CA LEU A 154 -1.35 0.15 -4.79
C LEU A 154 -1.63 1.38 -3.91
N ALA A 155 -1.94 2.53 -4.53
CA ALA A 155 -2.32 3.74 -3.81
C ALA A 155 -3.60 3.53 -2.97
N TYR A 156 -4.60 2.86 -3.52
CA TYR A 156 -5.81 2.49 -2.79
C TYR A 156 -5.50 1.61 -1.57
N LEU A 157 -4.68 0.58 -1.71
CA LEU A 157 -4.27 -0.26 -0.58
C LEU A 157 -3.54 0.56 0.49
N CYS A 158 -2.64 1.46 0.08
CA CYS A 158 -1.95 2.36 1.01
C CYS A 158 -2.91 3.32 1.72
N LEU A 159 -3.88 3.91 1.01
CA LEU A 159 -4.90 4.78 1.59
C LEU A 159 -5.76 4.04 2.62
N ARG A 160 -6.19 2.83 2.28
CA ARG A 160 -6.97 1.99 3.20
C ARG A 160 -6.17 1.63 4.45
N LEU A 161 -4.94 1.17 4.28
CA LEU A 161 -4.05 0.83 5.38
C LEU A 161 -3.73 2.04 6.27
N TYR A 162 -3.60 3.22 5.69
CA TYR A 162 -3.23 4.44 6.41
C TYR A 162 -4.42 5.08 7.14
N PHE A 163 -5.53 5.33 6.45
CA PHE A 163 -6.65 6.08 7.01
C PHE A 163 -7.71 5.21 7.69
N PHE A 164 -7.78 3.93 7.33
CA PHE A 164 -8.82 3.01 7.79
C PHE A 164 -8.23 1.63 8.12
N PRO A 165 -7.23 1.53 9.02
CA PRO A 165 -6.55 0.25 9.29
C PRO A 165 -7.51 -0.85 9.77
N ASP A 166 -8.48 -0.53 10.62
CA ASP A 166 -9.47 -1.50 11.09
C ASP A 166 -10.34 -2.01 9.93
N ARG A 167 -10.82 -1.10 9.09
CA ARG A 167 -11.57 -1.46 7.87
C ARG A 167 -10.69 -2.11 6.81
N PHE A 168 -9.38 -1.91 6.82
CA PHE A 168 -8.47 -2.65 5.95
C PHE A 168 -8.45 -4.14 6.33
N ILE A 169 -8.44 -4.43 7.62
CA ILE A 169 -8.49 -5.80 8.16
C ILE A 169 -9.83 -6.48 7.81
N GLU A 170 -10.95 -5.75 7.93
CA GLU A 170 -12.33 -6.20 7.71
C GLU A 170 -12.80 -6.04 6.26
N MET A 171 -11.92 -5.68 5.32
CA MET A 171 -12.24 -5.11 3.99
C MET A 171 -13.18 -5.93 3.12
N TRP A 172 -13.40 -7.20 3.48
CA TRP A 172 -14.16 -8.15 2.68
C TRP A 172 -15.22 -8.92 3.49
N GLU A 173 -15.53 -8.45 4.71
CA GLU A 173 -16.69 -9.02 5.40
C GLU A 173 -17.96 -8.60 4.66
N ASP A 174 -18.65 -9.59 4.08
CA ASP A 174 -19.93 -9.40 3.40
C ASP A 174 -20.99 -8.91 4.40
N ASN A 175 -21.56 -7.73 4.13
CA ASN A 175 -22.87 -7.33 4.61
C ASN A 175 -23.96 -7.88 3.70
#